data_d34afecc47f09bc496dfd7c45a4f2ad8
#
_entry.id   d34afecc47f09bc496dfd7c45a4f2ad8
#
_cell.length_a   1.000
_cell.length_b   1.000
_cell.length_c   1.000
_cell.angle_alpha   90.00
_cell.angle_beta   90.00
_cell.angle_gamma   90.00
#
_symmetry.space_group_name_H-M   'P 1'
#
loop_
_entity.id
_entity.type
_entity.pdbx_description
1 polymer ?
#
loop_
_entity_poly.entity_id
_entity_poly.type
_entity_poly.pdbx_seq_one_letter_code
_entity_poly.pdbx_strand_id
1 'polypeptide(L)'
;RQRQTCIRGSDYGFHYDVEFEVESYPRHQGQSFVDRFDANTYLLMTKALDYFDPAAATGGDLATALAAAKARFMVTSFTSDWRFPPSASREIVRALLDTNKPVSYAEIRADHGHDAFLMPVPRYRSVFTTYMQRVAAEVGA
;
A
#
# COMPACT_ATOMS: atom_id res chain seq x y z
N ARG A 1 23.65 -5.44 9.61
CA ARG A 1 24.60 -6.54 9.29
C ARG A 1 24.67 -6.92 7.81
N GLN A 2 23.79 -6.43 6.96
CA GLN A 2 23.80 -6.74 5.50
C GLN A 2 24.67 -5.83 4.63
N ARG A 3 25.21 -4.74 5.16
CA ARG A 3 26.05 -3.79 4.39
C ARG A 3 27.51 -4.21 4.21
N GLN A 4 27.97 -5.24 4.89
CA GLN A 4 29.39 -5.65 4.80
C GLN A 4 29.68 -6.76 3.78
N THR A 5 28.67 -7.40 3.21
CA THR A 5 28.85 -8.52 2.31
C THR A 5 29.20 -8.10 0.88
N CYS A 6 28.81 -6.91 0.46
CA CYS A 6 29.05 -6.41 -0.90
C CYS A 6 30.50 -5.94 -1.20
N ILE A 7 31.43 -5.95 -0.22
CA ILE A 7 32.78 -5.39 -0.39
C ILE A 7 33.88 -6.46 -0.27
N ARG A 8 33.53 -7.72 -0.05
CA ARG A 8 34.52 -8.82 0.05
C ARG A 8 34.58 -9.70 -1.19
N GLY A 9 34.54 -9.12 -2.37
CA GLY A 9 34.80 -9.82 -3.61
C GLY A 9 36.27 -9.74 -4.00
N SER A 10 37.16 -10.52 -3.39
CA SER A 10 38.56 -10.60 -3.80
C SER A 10 38.96 -11.91 -4.49
N ASP A 11 38.03 -12.78 -4.82
CA ASP A 11 38.29 -13.97 -5.65
C ASP A 11 37.46 -13.88 -6.94
N TYR A 12 38.00 -13.14 -7.90
CA TYR A 12 37.50 -13.11 -9.28
C TYR A 12 38.03 -14.36 -10.01
N GLY A 13 37.36 -15.47 -9.89
CA GLY A 13 37.56 -16.62 -10.77
C GLY A 13 36.72 -16.45 -12.04
N PHE A 14 37.34 -16.50 -13.22
CA PHE A 14 36.64 -16.56 -14.50
C PHE A 14 36.03 -17.96 -14.69
N HIS A 15 34.79 -18.15 -14.24
CA HIS A 15 33.97 -19.28 -14.61
C HIS A 15 32.82 -18.80 -15.53
N TYR A 16 32.43 -19.63 -16.48
CA TYR A 16 31.31 -19.31 -17.41
C TYR A 16 29.93 -19.39 -16.75
N ASP A 17 29.90 -19.48 -15.43
CA ASP A 17 28.66 -19.47 -14.63
C ASP A 17 28.57 -18.20 -13.78
N VAL A 18 27.45 -17.95 -13.13
CA VAL A 18 27.16 -16.71 -12.38
C VAL A 18 28.33 -16.31 -11.48
N GLU A 19 29.11 -15.32 -11.91
CA GLU A 19 30.42 -15.01 -11.33
C GLU A 19 30.41 -13.93 -10.24
N PHE A 20 29.30 -13.19 -10.10
CA PHE A 20 29.24 -12.06 -9.17
C PHE A 20 28.13 -12.23 -8.15
N GLU A 21 28.41 -11.94 -6.88
CA GLU A 21 27.37 -11.86 -5.83
C GLU A 21 26.24 -10.93 -6.24
N VAL A 22 26.54 -9.90 -7.02
CA VAL A 22 25.59 -8.96 -7.61
C VAL A 22 24.62 -9.62 -8.59
N GLU A 23 25.00 -10.70 -9.24
CA GLU A 23 24.15 -11.48 -10.15
C GLU A 23 23.41 -12.59 -9.42
N SER A 24 24.03 -13.20 -8.42
CA SER A 24 23.40 -14.26 -7.63
C SER A 24 22.24 -13.74 -6.80
N TYR A 25 22.32 -12.50 -6.30
CA TYR A 25 21.25 -11.90 -5.52
C TYR A 25 19.97 -11.69 -6.32
N PRO A 26 19.96 -11.03 -7.52
CA PRO A 26 18.78 -10.93 -8.35
C PRO A 26 18.21 -12.28 -8.80
N ARG A 27 19.07 -13.25 -9.11
CA ARG A 27 18.60 -14.61 -9.46
C ARG A 27 17.92 -15.29 -8.29
N HIS A 28 18.50 -15.21 -7.09
CA HIS A 28 17.88 -15.76 -5.89
C HIS A 28 16.56 -15.08 -5.57
N GLN A 29 16.48 -13.76 -5.68
CA GLN A 29 15.23 -13.00 -5.50
C GLN A 29 14.20 -13.36 -6.57
N GLY A 30 14.63 -13.50 -7.83
CA GLY A 30 13.78 -13.93 -8.93
C GLY A 30 13.22 -15.34 -8.70
N GLN A 31 14.06 -16.29 -8.32
CA GLN A 31 13.63 -17.65 -8.03
C GLN A 31 12.68 -17.70 -6.83
N SER A 32 13.00 -17.02 -5.74
CA SER A 32 12.12 -16.91 -4.57
C SER A 32 10.76 -16.27 -4.92
N PHE A 33 10.73 -15.34 -5.88
CA PHE A 33 9.50 -14.77 -6.37
C PHE A 33 8.69 -15.79 -7.17
N VAL A 34 9.31 -16.48 -8.12
CA VAL A 34 8.67 -17.52 -8.95
C VAL A 34 8.10 -18.66 -8.10
N ASP A 35 8.82 -19.07 -7.06
CA ASP A 35 8.40 -20.14 -6.14
C ASP A 35 7.17 -19.73 -5.30
N ARG A 36 6.94 -18.44 -5.12
CA ARG A 36 5.86 -17.89 -4.28
C ARG A 36 4.69 -17.33 -5.06
N PHE A 37 4.92 -16.90 -6.30
CA PHE A 37 3.93 -16.21 -7.13
C PHE A 37 3.82 -16.85 -8.50
N ASP A 38 2.64 -17.32 -8.84
CA ASP A 38 2.33 -17.72 -10.21
C ASP A 38 2.18 -16.50 -11.10
N ALA A 39 2.86 -16.52 -12.26
CA ALA A 39 2.86 -15.40 -13.20
C ALA A 39 1.46 -15.09 -13.75
N ASN A 40 0.63 -16.10 -13.99
CA ASN A 40 -0.73 -15.89 -14.46
C ASN A 40 -1.60 -15.24 -13.40
N THR A 41 -1.44 -15.65 -12.14
CA THR A 41 -2.12 -15.02 -10.99
C THR A 41 -1.69 -13.56 -10.85
N TYR A 42 -0.39 -13.27 -11.00
CA TYR A 42 0.12 -11.90 -10.97
C TYR A 42 -0.52 -11.04 -12.06
N LEU A 43 -0.54 -11.53 -13.31
CA LEU A 43 -1.17 -10.83 -14.45
C LEU A 43 -2.68 -10.65 -14.25
N LEU A 44 -3.36 -11.65 -13.69
CA LEU A 44 -4.79 -11.55 -13.40
C LEU A 44 -5.09 -10.48 -12.35
N MET A 45 -4.31 -10.47 -11.26
CA MET A 45 -4.44 -9.45 -10.20
C MET A 45 -4.13 -8.05 -10.70
N THR A 46 -3.09 -7.88 -11.54
CA THR A 46 -2.77 -6.61 -12.18
C THR A 46 -3.94 -6.11 -13.03
N LYS A 47 -4.49 -6.98 -13.88
CA LYS A 47 -5.68 -6.63 -14.68
C LYS A 47 -6.90 -6.30 -13.82
N ALA A 48 -7.13 -7.05 -12.75
CA ALA A 48 -8.24 -6.78 -11.84
C ALA A 48 -8.12 -5.40 -11.19
N LEU A 49 -6.90 -4.98 -10.83
CA LEU A 49 -6.64 -3.65 -10.29
C LEU A 49 -6.79 -2.55 -11.36
N ASP A 50 -6.29 -2.79 -12.57
CA ASP A 50 -6.36 -1.81 -13.68
C ASP A 50 -7.79 -1.55 -14.14
N TYR A 51 -8.66 -2.57 -14.09
CA TYR A 51 -10.06 -2.45 -14.51
C TYR A 51 -11.03 -2.17 -13.35
N PHE A 52 -10.54 -2.12 -12.13
CA PHE A 52 -11.39 -1.84 -10.98
C PHE A 52 -11.74 -0.35 -10.94
N ASP A 53 -12.99 -0.06 -11.26
CA ASP A 53 -13.59 1.26 -11.12
C ASP A 53 -14.91 1.13 -10.32
N PRO A 54 -14.93 1.53 -9.05
CA PRO A 54 -16.13 1.45 -8.22
C PRO A 54 -17.27 2.35 -8.71
N ALA A 55 -16.96 3.37 -9.49
CA ALA A 55 -17.94 4.31 -10.02
C ALA A 55 -18.45 3.95 -11.43
N ALA A 56 -17.90 2.90 -12.08
CA ALA A 56 -18.28 2.52 -13.44
C ALA A 56 -19.80 2.30 -13.60
N ALA A 57 -20.43 1.64 -12.64
CA ALA A 57 -21.88 1.37 -12.66
C ALA A 57 -22.75 2.61 -12.43
N THR A 58 -22.15 3.71 -11.97
CA THR A 58 -22.83 4.98 -11.64
C THR A 58 -22.44 6.11 -12.59
N GLY A 59 -21.91 5.76 -13.75
CA GLY A 59 -21.50 6.75 -14.76
C GLY A 59 -20.31 7.62 -14.33
N GLY A 60 -19.46 7.13 -13.46
CA GLY A 60 -18.28 7.84 -12.94
C GLY A 60 -18.56 8.63 -11.65
N ASP A 61 -19.77 8.57 -11.10
CA ASP A 61 -20.12 9.24 -9.85
C ASP A 61 -19.77 8.35 -8.64
N LEU A 62 -18.63 8.63 -8.01
CA LEU A 62 -18.16 7.94 -6.83
C LEU A 62 -19.07 8.16 -5.60
N ALA A 63 -19.68 9.31 -5.47
CA ALA A 63 -20.59 9.60 -4.37
C ALA A 63 -21.82 8.68 -4.43
N THR A 64 -22.44 8.55 -5.59
CA THR A 64 -23.56 7.62 -5.82
C THR A 64 -23.13 6.16 -5.59
N ALA A 65 -21.92 5.77 -6.04
CA ALA A 65 -21.41 4.42 -5.80
C ALA A 65 -21.26 4.11 -4.30
N LEU A 66 -20.82 5.07 -3.50
CA LEU A 66 -20.62 4.91 -2.06
C LEU A 66 -21.90 5.15 -1.23
N ALA A 67 -22.97 5.64 -1.83
CA ALA A 67 -24.22 5.98 -1.11
C ALA A 67 -24.83 4.80 -0.35
N ALA A 68 -24.72 3.58 -0.88
CA ALA A 68 -25.26 2.38 -0.23
C ALA A 68 -24.41 1.89 0.96
N ALA A 69 -23.21 2.41 1.17
CA ALA A 69 -22.34 1.98 2.24
C ALA A 69 -22.93 2.36 3.62
N LYS A 70 -22.92 1.41 4.55
CA LYS A 70 -23.41 1.59 5.92
C LYS A 70 -22.27 1.68 6.95
N ALA A 71 -21.05 1.52 6.50
CA ALA A 71 -19.86 1.53 7.34
C ALA A 71 -19.48 2.96 7.76
N ARG A 72 -18.75 3.05 8.86
CA ARG A 72 -17.96 4.22 9.23
C ARG A 72 -16.58 4.09 8.60
N PHE A 73 -16.05 5.18 8.08
CA PHE A 73 -14.80 5.19 7.36
C PHE A 73 -13.69 5.92 8.13
N MET A 74 -12.51 5.35 8.10
CA MET A 74 -11.28 6.05 8.40
C MET A 74 -10.39 6.00 7.17
N VAL A 75 -10.07 7.14 6.61
CA VAL A 75 -9.18 7.28 5.47
C VAL A 75 -7.89 7.91 5.94
N THR A 76 -6.77 7.28 5.65
CA THR A 76 -5.44 7.80 5.98
C THR A 76 -4.59 7.84 4.72
N SER A 77 -3.90 8.94 4.48
CA SER A 77 -2.94 9.08 3.40
C SER A 77 -1.59 9.55 3.91
N PHE A 78 -0.53 9.28 3.15
CA PHE A 78 0.83 9.67 3.48
C PHE A 78 1.36 10.61 2.41
N THR A 79 2.02 11.69 2.83
CA THR A 79 2.45 12.75 1.91
C THR A 79 3.44 12.29 0.85
N SER A 80 4.22 11.23 1.12
CA SER A 80 5.22 10.67 0.21
C SER A 80 4.70 9.48 -0.61
N ASP A 81 3.45 9.06 -0.42
CA ASP A 81 2.87 7.97 -1.20
C ASP A 81 2.53 8.46 -2.61
N TRP A 82 3.36 8.06 -3.57
CA TRP A 82 3.16 8.38 -4.98
C TRP A 82 2.22 7.41 -5.68
N ARG A 83 2.02 6.21 -5.10
CA ARG A 83 1.16 5.17 -5.68
C ARG A 83 -0.32 5.45 -5.38
N PHE A 84 -0.62 5.83 -4.13
CA PHE A 84 -1.94 6.27 -3.68
C PHE A 84 -1.84 7.67 -3.08
N PRO A 85 -1.72 8.69 -3.92
CA PRO A 85 -1.44 10.04 -3.45
C PRO A 85 -2.58 10.59 -2.59
N PRO A 86 -2.29 11.54 -1.70
CA PRO A 86 -3.32 12.19 -0.86
C PRO A 86 -4.49 12.79 -1.65
N SER A 87 -4.28 13.18 -2.90
CA SER A 87 -5.35 13.67 -3.78
C SER A 87 -6.44 12.63 -4.01
N ALA A 88 -6.07 11.37 -4.29
CA ALA A 88 -7.03 10.29 -4.47
C ALA A 88 -7.79 9.97 -3.18
N SER A 89 -7.10 9.99 -2.03
CA SER A 89 -7.75 9.82 -0.73
C SER A 89 -8.74 10.93 -0.42
N ARG A 90 -8.42 12.19 -0.77
CA ARG A 90 -9.33 13.33 -0.60
C ARG A 90 -10.56 13.24 -1.50
N GLU A 91 -10.44 12.65 -2.69
CA GLU A 91 -11.57 12.38 -3.58
C GLU A 91 -12.56 11.41 -2.93
N ILE A 92 -12.05 10.29 -2.39
CA ILE A 92 -12.89 9.33 -1.64
C ILE A 92 -13.57 10.00 -0.45
N VAL A 93 -12.85 10.81 0.32
CA VAL A 93 -13.39 11.52 1.49
C VAL A 93 -14.49 12.48 1.07
N ARG A 94 -14.30 13.22 -0.03
CA ARG A 94 -15.33 14.13 -0.55
C ARG A 94 -16.59 13.38 -0.93
N ALA A 95 -16.46 12.28 -1.69
CA ALA A 95 -17.61 11.45 -2.08
C ALA A 95 -18.38 10.90 -0.87
N LEU A 96 -17.67 10.50 0.20
CA LEU A 96 -18.28 10.06 1.45
C LEU A 96 -19.01 11.20 2.18
N LEU A 97 -18.44 12.39 2.20
CA LEU A 97 -19.07 13.57 2.80
C LEU A 97 -20.33 14.00 2.03
N ASP A 98 -20.26 13.99 0.70
CA ASP A 98 -21.39 14.35 -0.19
C ASP A 98 -22.60 13.42 0.02
N THR A 99 -22.37 12.20 0.47
CA THR A 99 -23.39 11.21 0.82
C THR A 99 -23.66 11.11 2.32
N ASN A 100 -23.21 12.06 3.11
CA ASN A 100 -23.38 12.12 4.57
C ASN A 100 -22.89 10.86 5.31
N LYS A 101 -21.80 10.25 4.83
CA LYS A 101 -21.20 9.08 5.51
C LYS A 101 -20.28 9.51 6.64
N PRO A 102 -20.29 8.79 7.77
CA PRO A 102 -19.35 9.05 8.86
C PRO A 102 -17.93 8.74 8.39
N VAL A 103 -17.12 9.76 8.17
CA VAL A 103 -15.74 9.63 7.72
C VAL A 103 -14.80 10.45 8.61
N SER A 104 -13.65 9.87 8.94
CA SER A 104 -12.52 10.55 9.54
C SER A 104 -11.34 10.50 8.55
N TYR A 105 -10.68 11.63 8.35
CA TYR A 105 -9.55 11.73 7.44
C TYR A 105 -8.30 12.25 8.15
N ALA A 106 -7.16 11.64 7.86
CA ALA A 106 -5.87 12.13 8.32
C ALA A 106 -4.82 12.00 7.20
N GLU A 107 -4.23 13.14 6.84
CA GLU A 107 -3.04 13.19 6.00
C GLU A 107 -1.80 13.23 6.90
N ILE A 108 -0.94 12.23 6.76
CA ILE A 108 0.22 12.00 7.62
C ILE A 108 1.48 12.34 6.84
N ARG A 109 2.29 13.24 7.39
CA ARG A 109 3.62 13.49 6.85
C ARG A 109 4.54 12.31 7.17
N ALA A 110 5.08 11.69 6.13
CA ALA A 110 6.03 10.59 6.20
C ALA A 110 6.89 10.54 4.95
N ASP A 111 8.09 9.97 5.05
CA ASP A 111 9.09 9.95 3.98
C ASP A 111 9.36 8.52 3.45
N HIS A 112 8.47 7.56 3.78
CA HIS A 112 8.66 6.13 3.48
C HIS A 112 7.86 5.65 2.26
N GLY A 113 7.30 6.58 1.46
CA GLY A 113 6.51 6.23 0.28
C GLY A 113 5.26 5.43 0.65
N HIS A 114 4.91 4.48 -0.22
CA HIS A 114 3.73 3.64 -0.02
C HIS A 114 3.79 2.79 1.26
N ASP A 115 4.98 2.35 1.66
CA ASP A 115 5.17 1.47 2.83
C ASP A 115 5.09 2.21 4.18
N ALA A 116 4.80 3.51 4.19
CA ALA A 116 4.73 4.33 5.40
C ALA A 116 3.78 3.76 6.48
N PHE A 117 2.72 3.07 6.08
CA PHE A 117 1.78 2.43 7.02
C PHE A 117 2.36 1.23 7.77
N LEU A 118 3.43 0.61 7.24
CA LEU A 118 4.18 -0.48 7.88
C LEU A 118 5.28 0.04 8.81
N MET A 119 5.63 1.31 8.68
CA MET A 119 6.74 1.91 9.41
C MET A 119 6.27 2.49 10.76
N PRO A 120 7.19 2.64 11.72
CA PRO A 120 6.86 3.19 13.03
C PRO A 120 6.68 4.72 12.99
N VAL A 121 5.71 5.20 12.22
CA VAL A 121 5.36 6.62 12.12
C VAL A 121 4.51 7.02 13.34
N PRO A 122 5.03 7.81 14.30
CA PRO A 122 4.33 8.07 15.56
C PRO A 122 2.96 8.74 15.37
N ARG A 123 2.88 9.69 14.45
CA ARG A 123 1.63 10.40 14.14
C ARG A 123 0.55 9.46 13.61
N TYR A 124 0.91 8.56 12.72
CA TYR A 124 -0.01 7.55 12.19
C TYR A 124 -0.53 6.66 13.30
N ARG A 125 0.38 6.10 14.13
CA ARG A 125 -0.01 5.24 15.25
C ARG A 125 -0.96 5.93 16.21
N SER A 126 -0.66 7.18 16.58
CA SER A 126 -1.51 7.96 17.49
C SER A 126 -2.91 8.16 16.91
N VAL A 127 -3.03 8.59 15.66
CA VAL A 127 -4.32 8.82 14.99
C VAL A 127 -5.11 7.52 14.88
N PHE A 128 -4.47 6.44 14.41
CA PHE A 128 -5.12 5.14 14.26
C PHE A 128 -5.60 4.58 15.61
N THR A 129 -4.74 4.59 16.63
CA THR A 129 -5.08 4.08 17.97
C THR A 129 -6.24 4.87 18.58
N THR A 130 -6.20 6.20 18.50
CA THR A 130 -7.28 7.04 19.02
C THR A 130 -8.61 6.77 18.33
N TYR A 131 -8.58 6.61 17.00
CA TYR A 131 -9.78 6.26 16.24
C TYR A 131 -10.35 4.91 16.65
N MET A 132 -9.49 3.89 16.76
CA MET A 132 -9.91 2.54 17.15
C MET A 132 -10.44 2.47 18.59
N GLN A 133 -9.81 3.18 19.52
CA GLN A 133 -10.30 3.30 20.90
C GLN A 133 -11.68 3.94 20.97
N ARG A 134 -11.91 4.99 20.18
CA ARG A 134 -13.23 5.62 20.09
C ARG A 134 -14.26 4.64 19.53
N VAL A 135 -13.95 3.92 18.45
CA VAL A 135 -14.87 2.93 17.87
C VAL A 135 -15.16 1.82 18.87
N ALA A 136 -14.14 1.29 19.56
CA ALA A 136 -14.33 0.26 20.59
C ALA A 136 -15.27 0.73 21.71
N ALA A 137 -15.08 1.95 22.20
CA ALA A 137 -15.95 2.52 23.24
C ALA A 137 -17.40 2.68 22.75
N GLU A 138 -17.62 3.00 21.48
CA GLU A 138 -18.96 3.18 20.91
C GLU A 138 -19.71 1.84 20.67
N VAL A 139 -18.98 0.75 20.41
CA VAL A 139 -19.56 -0.58 20.22
C VAL A 139 -19.58 -1.44 21.47
N GLY A 140 -19.11 -0.92 22.60
CA GLY A 140 -19.13 -1.59 23.90
C GLY A 140 -18.08 -2.70 24.03
N ALA A 141 -16.97 -2.60 23.32
CA ALA A 141 -15.85 -3.56 23.35
C ALA A 141 -14.72 -3.10 24.28
#